data_fa3e31f24bbb9f9ab2b7d047927fa6bc
#
_entry.id   fa3e31f24bbb9f9ab2b7d047927fa6bc
#
_cell.length_a   1.000
_cell.length_b   1.000
_cell.length_c   1.000
_cell.angle_alpha   90.00
_cell.angle_beta   90.00
_cell.angle_gamma   90.00
#
_symmetry.space_group_name_H-M   'P 1'
#
loop_
_entity.id
_entity.type
_entity.pdbx_description
1 polymer ?
#
loop_
_entity_poly.entity_id
_entity_poly.type
_entity_poly.pdbx_seq_one_letter_code
_entity_poly.pdbx_strand_id
1 'polypeptide(L)'
;TGEVMAMGRNIEESLLKAVRSLEIGTYHLEMSELSQVTDQVLLEKVVKAQDDRLFYLVEALRRGFSLDALYEMTKIDRLFLDKILHIVEIEQTLIDNVQNLTTLKMAKQHGFTDRKIAELWGMTEKEVRDLRLTHNLQPVYKMVDTCAAQFESNTPYFYSTYEFENESQKSERPSILVLGSGPIRIGQGVEFDYATVHSVKAIQAAGYEAIIMNSNPETMSTDFS
;
A
#
# COMPACT_ATOMS: atom_id res chain seq x y z
N THR A 1 -2.45 -0.15 20.37
CA THR A 1 -3.05 0.30 19.11
C THR A 1 -2.64 -0.65 18.01
N GLY A 2 -3.55 -1.00 17.15
CA GLY A 2 -3.29 -1.88 16.01
C GLY A 2 -3.89 -1.27 14.75
N GLU A 3 -3.53 -0.02 14.45
CA GLU A 3 -4.00 0.68 13.27
C GLU A 3 -2.84 1.15 12.41
N VAL A 4 -3.09 1.23 11.11
CA VAL A 4 -2.17 1.80 10.12
C VAL A 4 -2.93 2.76 9.22
N MET A 5 -2.24 3.79 8.78
CA MET A 5 -2.74 4.70 7.75
C MET A 5 -1.99 4.46 6.45
N ALA A 6 -2.69 4.54 5.34
CA ALA A 6 -2.08 4.48 4.01
C ALA A 6 -2.78 5.45 3.06
N MET A 7 -2.01 6.04 2.16
CA MET A 7 -2.49 7.00 1.19
C MET A 7 -2.33 6.46 -0.24
N GLY A 8 -3.35 6.68 -1.05
CA GLY A 8 -3.37 6.29 -2.46
C GLY A 8 -4.39 7.10 -3.24
N ARG A 9 -4.41 6.92 -4.55
CA ARG A 9 -5.35 7.59 -5.47
C ARG A 9 -6.69 6.89 -5.57
N ASN A 10 -6.74 5.65 -5.12
CA ASN A 10 -7.95 4.81 -5.08
C ASN A 10 -7.91 3.90 -3.84
N ILE A 11 -9.05 3.29 -3.54
CA ILE A 11 -9.21 2.42 -2.36
C ILE A 11 -8.32 1.19 -2.47
N GLU A 12 -8.19 0.60 -3.65
CA GLU A 12 -7.38 -0.59 -3.90
C GLU A 12 -5.90 -0.33 -3.58
N GLU A 13 -5.35 0.78 -4.06
CA GLU A 13 -3.97 1.19 -3.77
C GLU A 13 -3.76 1.41 -2.27
N SER A 14 -4.67 2.15 -1.63
CA SER A 14 -4.59 2.44 -0.19
C SER A 14 -4.68 1.17 0.64
N LEU A 15 -5.59 0.26 0.30
CA LEU A 15 -5.78 -1.01 0.99
C LEU A 15 -4.54 -1.90 0.89
N LEU A 16 -3.98 -2.07 -0.32
CA LEU A 16 -2.77 -2.87 -0.52
C LEU A 16 -1.55 -2.26 0.17
N LYS A 17 -1.42 -0.94 0.21
CA LYS A 17 -0.38 -0.26 0.99
C LYS A 17 -0.55 -0.48 2.49
N ALA A 18 -1.78 -0.38 3.01
CA ALA A 18 -2.08 -0.63 4.42
C ALA A 18 -1.68 -2.05 4.83
N VAL A 19 -2.04 -3.05 4.04
CA VAL A 19 -1.67 -4.46 4.30
C VAL A 19 -0.16 -4.64 4.37
N ARG A 20 0.59 -4.07 3.44
CA ARG A 20 2.06 -4.13 3.48
C ARG A 20 2.66 -3.43 4.69
N SER A 21 2.04 -2.34 5.11
CA SER A 21 2.47 -1.56 6.27
C SER A 21 2.28 -2.29 7.60
N LEU A 22 1.42 -3.31 7.67
CA LEU A 22 1.24 -4.14 8.87
C LEU A 22 2.48 -4.96 9.25
N GLU A 23 3.39 -5.21 8.29
CA GLU A 23 4.61 -6.01 8.48
C GLU A 23 4.34 -7.42 9.05
N ILE A 24 3.23 -8.03 8.64
CA ILE A 24 2.81 -9.38 9.02
C ILE A 24 3.34 -10.48 8.11
N GLY A 25 4.30 -10.14 7.23
CA GLY A 25 4.93 -11.09 6.31
C GLY A 25 4.19 -11.28 4.98
N THR A 26 3.05 -10.62 4.78
CA THR A 26 2.34 -10.62 3.50
C THR A 26 2.53 -9.30 2.75
N TYR A 27 2.56 -9.38 1.43
CA TYR A 27 2.75 -8.23 0.54
C TYR A 27 1.52 -7.96 -0.34
N HIS A 28 0.50 -8.80 -0.18
CA HIS A 28 -0.75 -8.73 -0.92
C HIS A 28 -1.89 -9.28 -0.05
N LEU A 29 -3.13 -9.22 -0.57
CA LEU A 29 -4.32 -9.77 0.11
C LEU A 29 -4.40 -11.29 -0.06
N GLU A 30 -3.40 -12.00 0.47
CA GLU A 30 -3.30 -13.44 0.42
C GLU A 30 -2.58 -14.00 1.64
N MET A 31 -2.92 -15.24 1.98
CA MET A 31 -2.24 -16.06 2.99
C MET A 31 -2.10 -17.47 2.42
N SER A 32 -0.89 -18.04 2.49
CA SER A 32 -0.56 -19.32 1.85
C SER A 32 -1.44 -20.50 2.29
N GLU A 33 -1.87 -20.49 3.54
CA GLU A 33 -2.73 -21.51 4.13
C GLU A 33 -4.14 -21.53 3.57
N LEU A 34 -4.64 -20.41 3.02
CA LEU A 34 -6.03 -20.31 2.54
C LEU A 34 -6.31 -21.20 1.34
N SER A 35 -5.31 -21.51 0.54
CA SER A 35 -5.45 -22.41 -0.60
C SER A 35 -5.92 -23.83 -0.22
N GLN A 36 -5.67 -24.25 1.04
CA GLN A 36 -6.02 -25.56 1.55
C GLN A 36 -7.31 -25.59 2.40
N VAL A 37 -7.89 -24.42 2.68
CA VAL A 37 -9.09 -24.29 3.48
C VAL A 37 -10.32 -24.68 2.65
N THR A 38 -11.23 -25.48 3.24
CA THR A 38 -12.51 -25.84 2.59
C THR A 38 -13.45 -24.64 2.52
N ASP A 39 -14.38 -24.63 1.56
CA ASP A 39 -15.35 -23.54 1.40
C ASP A 39 -16.21 -23.36 2.66
N GLN A 40 -16.53 -24.44 3.37
CA GLN A 40 -17.27 -24.34 4.62
C GLN A 40 -16.49 -23.53 5.67
N VAL A 41 -15.24 -23.88 5.92
CA VAL A 41 -14.38 -23.15 6.87
C VAL A 41 -14.12 -21.73 6.42
N LEU A 42 -13.92 -21.52 5.11
CA LEU A 42 -13.77 -20.20 4.51
C LEU A 42 -14.96 -19.30 4.84
N LEU A 43 -16.18 -19.77 4.58
CA LEU A 43 -17.40 -18.99 4.83
C LEU A 43 -17.67 -18.76 6.31
N GLU A 44 -17.37 -19.73 7.19
CA GLU A 44 -17.44 -19.54 8.64
C GLU A 44 -16.54 -18.39 9.10
N LYS A 45 -15.33 -18.28 8.53
CA LYS A 45 -14.38 -17.20 8.82
C LYS A 45 -14.81 -15.86 8.20
N VAL A 46 -15.41 -15.87 7.01
CA VAL A 46 -15.98 -14.68 6.38
C VAL A 46 -17.08 -14.05 7.23
N VAL A 47 -17.94 -14.86 7.86
CA VAL A 47 -19.02 -14.37 8.72
C VAL A 47 -18.47 -13.79 10.03
N LYS A 48 -17.43 -14.38 10.60
CA LYS A 48 -16.84 -13.90 11.84
C LYS A 48 -15.99 -12.65 11.61
N ALA A 49 -16.28 -11.56 12.33
CA ALA A 49 -15.50 -10.32 12.26
C ALA A 49 -14.22 -10.43 13.09
N GLN A 50 -13.24 -11.19 12.58
CA GLN A 50 -11.90 -11.35 13.15
C GLN A 50 -10.86 -10.53 12.36
N ASP A 51 -9.67 -10.39 12.88
CA ASP A 51 -8.56 -9.61 12.29
C ASP A 51 -8.10 -10.15 10.92
N ASP A 52 -8.22 -11.45 10.69
CA ASP A 52 -7.87 -12.13 9.44
C ASP A 52 -9.01 -12.13 8.38
N ARG A 53 -10.21 -11.65 8.73
CA ARG A 53 -11.42 -11.70 7.90
C ARG A 53 -11.22 -11.18 6.48
N LEU A 54 -10.45 -10.11 6.30
CA LEU A 54 -10.19 -9.49 5.00
C LEU A 54 -9.58 -10.50 4.01
N PHE A 55 -8.64 -11.32 4.45
CA PHE A 55 -8.00 -12.32 3.61
C PHE A 55 -8.97 -13.42 3.19
N TYR A 56 -9.85 -13.85 4.09
CA TYR A 56 -10.91 -14.84 3.77
C TYR A 56 -11.95 -14.28 2.80
N LEU A 57 -12.29 -12.99 2.89
CA LEU A 57 -13.18 -12.33 1.93
C LEU A 57 -12.59 -12.32 0.53
N VAL A 58 -11.31 -11.96 0.41
CA VAL A 58 -10.62 -11.95 -0.90
C VAL A 58 -10.53 -13.36 -1.47
N GLU A 59 -10.21 -14.35 -0.66
CA GLU A 59 -10.16 -15.76 -1.10
C GLU A 59 -11.53 -16.26 -1.56
N ALA A 60 -12.61 -15.88 -0.86
CA ALA A 60 -13.96 -16.22 -1.30
C ALA A 60 -14.28 -15.63 -2.69
N LEU A 61 -13.88 -14.39 -2.94
CA LEU A 61 -14.04 -13.77 -4.26
C LEU A 61 -13.21 -14.47 -5.34
N ARG A 62 -11.96 -14.87 -5.05
CA ARG A 62 -11.14 -15.67 -5.98
C ARG A 62 -11.79 -17.02 -6.33
N ARG A 63 -12.51 -17.62 -5.39
CA ARG A 63 -13.28 -18.85 -5.61
C ARG A 63 -14.63 -18.63 -6.30
N GLY A 64 -14.99 -17.39 -6.64
CA GLY A 64 -16.19 -17.07 -7.38
C GLY A 64 -17.46 -16.88 -6.54
N PHE A 65 -17.36 -16.72 -5.23
CA PHE A 65 -18.51 -16.30 -4.42
C PHE A 65 -18.96 -14.90 -4.84
N SER A 66 -20.27 -14.69 -5.02
CA SER A 66 -20.80 -13.43 -5.50
C SER A 66 -20.78 -12.33 -4.43
N LEU A 67 -20.69 -11.08 -4.89
CA LEU A 67 -20.80 -9.91 -4.00
C LEU A 67 -22.07 -9.91 -3.18
N ASP A 68 -23.21 -10.32 -3.80
CA ASP A 68 -24.49 -10.37 -3.11
C ASP A 68 -24.49 -11.40 -1.98
N ALA A 69 -23.93 -12.60 -2.22
CA ALA A 69 -23.81 -13.62 -1.20
C ALA A 69 -22.92 -13.13 -0.04
N LEU A 70 -21.78 -12.50 -0.34
CA LEU A 70 -20.89 -11.97 0.68
C LEU A 70 -21.51 -10.80 1.46
N TYR A 71 -22.25 -9.91 0.77
CA TYR A 71 -23.01 -8.84 1.42
C TYR A 71 -24.06 -9.41 2.38
N GLU A 72 -24.85 -10.41 1.95
CA GLU A 72 -25.88 -11.00 2.81
C GLU A 72 -25.30 -11.64 4.06
N MET A 73 -24.15 -12.30 3.96
CA MET A 73 -23.46 -12.94 5.07
C MET A 73 -22.76 -11.97 6.03
N THR A 74 -22.21 -10.86 5.51
CA THR A 74 -21.30 -10.01 6.28
C THR A 74 -21.88 -8.66 6.63
N LYS A 75 -22.82 -8.16 5.83
CA LYS A 75 -23.34 -6.79 5.81
C LYS A 75 -22.26 -5.72 5.62
N ILE A 76 -21.11 -6.10 5.08
CA ILE A 76 -20.09 -5.14 4.61
C ILE A 76 -20.64 -4.42 3.41
N ASP A 77 -20.52 -3.09 3.39
CA ASP A 77 -21.04 -2.28 2.29
C ASP A 77 -20.49 -2.76 0.93
N ARG A 78 -21.38 -2.80 -0.06
CA ARG A 78 -21.06 -3.27 -1.42
C ARG A 78 -19.93 -2.50 -2.07
N LEU A 79 -19.76 -1.22 -1.74
CA LEU A 79 -18.64 -0.41 -2.23
C LEU A 79 -17.29 -1.06 -1.87
N PHE A 80 -17.11 -1.47 -0.60
CA PHE A 80 -15.85 -2.10 -0.19
C PHE A 80 -15.67 -3.48 -0.80
N LEU A 81 -16.74 -4.28 -0.87
CA LEU A 81 -16.69 -5.59 -1.53
C LEU A 81 -16.35 -5.48 -3.01
N ASP A 82 -16.90 -4.49 -3.72
CA ASP A 82 -16.59 -4.18 -5.13
C ASP A 82 -15.11 -3.82 -5.31
N LYS A 83 -14.56 -3.00 -4.42
CA LYS A 83 -13.12 -2.63 -4.47
C LYS A 83 -12.19 -3.82 -4.22
N ILE A 84 -12.58 -4.72 -3.34
CA ILE A 84 -11.85 -5.97 -3.11
C ILE A 84 -11.97 -6.90 -4.32
N LEU A 85 -13.16 -7.02 -4.91
CA LEU A 85 -13.37 -7.79 -6.15
C LEU A 85 -12.50 -7.24 -7.28
N HIS A 86 -12.44 -5.92 -7.45
CA HIS A 86 -11.62 -5.30 -8.48
C HIS A 86 -10.13 -5.67 -8.35
N ILE A 87 -9.60 -5.83 -7.13
CA ILE A 87 -8.23 -6.34 -6.92
C ILE A 87 -8.10 -7.77 -7.50
N VAL A 88 -9.08 -8.64 -7.25
CA VAL A 88 -9.08 -10.02 -7.79
C VAL A 88 -9.19 -10.02 -9.32
N GLU A 89 -9.99 -9.14 -9.91
CA GLU A 89 -10.11 -8.97 -11.37
C GLU A 89 -8.79 -8.49 -12.00
N ILE A 90 -8.07 -7.60 -11.33
CA ILE A 90 -6.73 -7.18 -11.77
C ILE A 90 -5.75 -8.35 -11.71
N GLU A 91 -5.77 -9.19 -10.67
CA GLU A 91 -4.96 -10.41 -10.60
C GLU A 91 -5.22 -11.30 -11.82
N GLN A 92 -6.49 -11.57 -12.14
CA GLN A 92 -6.85 -12.38 -13.31
C GLN A 92 -6.39 -11.73 -14.62
N THR A 93 -6.57 -10.42 -14.75
CA THR A 93 -6.13 -9.67 -15.92
C THR A 93 -4.60 -9.76 -16.12
N LEU A 94 -3.83 -9.74 -15.03
CA LEU A 94 -2.38 -9.94 -15.07
C LEU A 94 -2.00 -11.34 -15.53
N ILE A 95 -2.71 -12.37 -15.04
CA ILE A 95 -2.48 -13.78 -15.43
C ILE A 95 -2.75 -13.96 -16.92
N ASP A 96 -3.84 -13.38 -17.43
CA ASP A 96 -4.27 -13.51 -18.83
C ASP A 96 -3.40 -12.69 -19.81
N ASN A 97 -2.66 -11.70 -19.30
CA ASN A 97 -1.90 -10.74 -20.11
C ASN A 97 -0.46 -10.57 -19.59
N VAL A 98 0.31 -11.65 -19.64
CA VAL A 98 1.71 -11.65 -19.19
C VAL A 98 2.54 -10.65 -19.98
N GLN A 99 3.35 -9.84 -19.28
CA GLN A 99 4.24 -8.80 -19.84
C GLN A 99 3.52 -7.69 -20.65
N ASN A 100 2.21 -7.57 -20.53
CA ASN A 100 1.48 -6.48 -21.18
C ASN A 100 1.66 -5.17 -20.41
N LEU A 101 2.15 -4.12 -21.09
CA LEU A 101 2.46 -2.84 -20.47
C LEU A 101 1.23 -2.07 -19.98
N THR A 102 0.11 -2.18 -20.67
CA THR A 102 -1.14 -1.53 -20.25
C THR A 102 -1.64 -2.14 -18.95
N THR A 103 -1.62 -3.47 -18.86
CA THR A 103 -1.99 -4.21 -17.66
C THR A 103 -1.01 -3.94 -16.52
N LEU A 104 0.29 -3.91 -16.82
CA LEU A 104 1.33 -3.53 -15.84
C LEU A 104 1.07 -2.15 -15.25
N LYS A 105 0.82 -1.15 -16.10
CA LYS A 105 0.52 0.21 -15.66
C LYS A 105 -0.72 0.26 -14.78
N MET A 106 -1.81 -0.37 -15.22
CA MET A 106 -3.06 -0.46 -14.45
C MET A 106 -2.82 -1.10 -13.08
N ALA A 107 -2.12 -2.22 -13.00
CA ALA A 107 -1.81 -2.89 -11.75
C ALA A 107 -0.97 -2.00 -10.82
N LYS A 108 0.04 -1.29 -11.35
CA LYS A 108 0.83 -0.34 -10.55
C LYS A 108 -0.01 0.81 -10.00
N GLN A 109 -0.95 1.34 -10.78
CA GLN A 109 -1.88 2.39 -10.35
C GLN A 109 -2.85 1.92 -9.26
N HIS A 110 -3.11 0.62 -9.17
CA HIS A 110 -3.95 0.02 -8.12
C HIS A 110 -3.14 -0.62 -6.98
N GLY A 111 -1.84 -0.30 -6.87
CA GLY A 111 -1.03 -0.62 -5.71
C GLY A 111 -0.35 -1.99 -5.74
N PHE A 112 -0.38 -2.72 -6.85
CA PHE A 112 0.33 -4.00 -6.98
C PHE A 112 1.86 -3.81 -6.91
N THR A 113 2.53 -4.67 -6.15
CA THR A 113 3.99 -4.68 -6.07
C THR A 113 4.61 -5.35 -7.29
N ASP A 114 5.85 -5.00 -7.62
CA ASP A 114 6.62 -5.72 -8.65
C ASP A 114 6.75 -7.20 -8.28
N ARG A 115 6.87 -7.51 -6.99
CA ARG A 115 6.92 -8.88 -6.46
C ARG A 115 5.64 -9.65 -6.78
N LYS A 116 4.44 -9.10 -6.49
CA LYS A 116 3.18 -9.80 -6.78
C LYS A 116 2.96 -9.99 -8.26
N ILE A 117 3.27 -9.00 -9.07
CA ILE A 117 3.19 -9.10 -10.53
C ILE A 117 4.14 -10.19 -11.05
N ALA A 118 5.36 -10.26 -10.50
CA ALA A 118 6.34 -11.29 -10.85
C ALA A 118 5.84 -12.71 -10.52
N GLU A 119 5.22 -12.89 -9.35
CA GLU A 119 4.59 -14.17 -8.97
C GLU A 119 3.52 -14.59 -9.98
N LEU A 120 2.62 -13.67 -10.36
CA LEU A 120 1.54 -13.95 -11.32
C LEU A 120 2.06 -14.20 -12.75
N TRP A 121 3.17 -13.61 -13.13
CA TRP A 121 3.77 -13.74 -14.44
C TRP A 121 4.84 -14.86 -14.55
N GLY A 122 5.18 -15.50 -13.44
CA GLY A 122 6.27 -16.49 -13.41
C GLY A 122 7.65 -15.88 -13.69
N MET A 123 7.85 -14.63 -13.27
CA MET A 123 9.07 -13.84 -13.45
C MET A 123 9.74 -13.56 -12.11
N THR A 124 10.94 -12.99 -12.15
CA THR A 124 11.56 -12.38 -10.97
C THR A 124 11.09 -10.93 -10.78
N GLU A 125 11.08 -10.46 -9.54
CA GLU A 125 10.76 -9.07 -9.23
C GLU A 125 11.67 -8.08 -9.98
N LYS A 126 12.94 -8.45 -10.16
CA LYS A 126 13.91 -7.65 -10.90
C LYS A 126 13.51 -7.50 -12.39
N GLU A 127 13.06 -8.57 -13.03
CA GLU A 127 12.62 -8.51 -14.43
C GLU A 127 11.39 -7.61 -14.60
N VAL A 128 10.42 -7.68 -13.69
CA VAL A 128 9.26 -6.76 -13.71
C VAL A 128 9.70 -5.33 -13.50
N ARG A 129 10.62 -5.08 -12.55
CA ARG A 129 11.19 -3.75 -12.32
C ARG A 129 11.92 -3.22 -13.55
N ASP A 130 12.77 -4.02 -14.17
CA ASP A 130 13.53 -3.63 -15.36
C ASP A 130 12.58 -3.34 -16.53
N LEU A 131 11.53 -4.15 -16.72
CA LEU A 131 10.49 -3.93 -17.74
C LEU A 131 9.82 -2.56 -17.55
N ARG A 132 9.35 -2.24 -16.34
CA ARG A 132 8.67 -0.95 -16.09
C ARG A 132 9.62 0.25 -16.25
N LEU A 133 10.88 0.13 -15.83
CA LEU A 133 11.87 1.20 -15.96
C LEU A 133 12.22 1.46 -17.43
N THR A 134 12.37 0.42 -18.25
CA THR A 134 12.60 0.53 -19.70
C THR A 134 11.46 1.31 -20.39
N HIS A 135 10.24 1.22 -19.86
CA HIS A 135 9.08 1.93 -20.39
C HIS A 135 8.71 3.20 -19.60
N ASN A 136 9.65 3.76 -18.83
CA ASN A 136 9.47 4.97 -18.03
C ASN A 136 8.28 4.90 -17.05
N LEU A 137 7.86 3.70 -16.64
CA LEU A 137 6.82 3.51 -15.63
C LEU A 137 7.46 3.58 -14.24
N GLN A 138 7.52 4.78 -13.70
CA GLN A 138 8.11 5.10 -12.40
C GLN A 138 7.05 5.70 -11.47
N PRO A 139 7.19 5.54 -10.15
CA PRO A 139 6.33 6.24 -9.21
C PRO A 139 6.60 7.74 -9.28
N VAL A 140 5.56 8.49 -8.99
CA VAL A 140 5.58 9.94 -8.77
C VAL A 140 5.20 10.23 -7.33
N TYR A 141 5.41 11.45 -6.88
CA TYR A 141 5.06 11.89 -5.54
C TYR A 141 3.97 12.95 -5.61
N LYS A 142 2.88 12.71 -4.89
CA LYS A 142 1.75 13.64 -4.77
C LYS A 142 1.76 14.25 -3.38
N MET A 143 1.50 15.55 -3.32
CA MET A 143 1.40 16.28 -2.06
C MET A 143 0.12 15.90 -1.33
N VAL A 144 0.22 15.72 -0.02
CA VAL A 144 -0.95 15.54 0.84
C VAL A 144 -1.59 16.90 1.10
N ASP A 145 -2.86 17.03 0.76
CA ASP A 145 -3.65 18.19 1.14
C ASP A 145 -4.08 18.08 2.62
N THR A 146 -3.32 18.72 3.50
CA THR A 146 -3.60 18.74 4.94
C THR A 146 -4.68 19.77 5.31
N CYS A 147 -5.12 20.60 4.34
CA CYS A 147 -6.06 21.70 4.57
C CYS A 147 -7.45 21.43 3.95
N ALA A 148 -7.72 20.24 3.46
CA ALA A 148 -8.99 19.85 2.82
C ALA A 148 -9.45 20.83 1.72
N ALA A 149 -8.51 21.29 0.90
CA ALA A 149 -8.69 22.28 -0.16
C ALA A 149 -9.23 23.66 0.29
N GLN A 150 -9.19 23.97 1.58
CA GLN A 150 -9.60 25.28 2.09
C GLN A 150 -8.51 26.35 1.93
N PHE A 151 -7.25 25.93 1.95
CA PHE A 151 -6.07 26.78 1.76
C PHE A 151 -5.01 26.00 0.98
N GLU A 152 -4.07 26.69 0.34
CA GLU A 152 -2.89 26.05 -0.21
C GLU A 152 -2.07 25.40 0.91
N SER A 153 -1.87 24.09 0.82
CA SER A 153 -1.02 23.37 1.76
C SER A 153 0.44 23.59 1.38
N ASN A 154 1.19 24.25 2.25
CA ASN A 154 2.63 24.44 2.10
C ASN A 154 3.44 23.35 2.82
N THR A 155 2.78 22.32 3.36
CA THR A 155 3.46 21.25 4.09
C THR A 155 4.16 20.34 3.10
N PRO A 156 5.48 20.12 3.20
CA PRO A 156 6.24 19.25 2.29
C PRO A 156 6.02 17.76 2.62
N TYR A 157 4.78 17.32 2.48
CA TYR A 157 4.31 16.00 2.87
C TYR A 157 3.78 15.29 1.62
N PHE A 158 4.41 14.16 1.24
CA PHE A 158 4.14 13.49 -0.02
C PHE A 158 3.88 12.01 0.20
N TYR A 159 3.10 11.41 -0.71
CA TYR A 159 2.98 9.96 -0.85
C TYR A 159 3.34 9.54 -2.27
N SER A 160 3.91 8.34 -2.43
CA SER A 160 4.25 7.80 -3.74
C SER A 160 3.03 7.11 -4.37
N THR A 161 2.86 7.30 -5.68
CA THR A 161 1.81 6.64 -6.47
C THR A 161 2.24 6.51 -7.93
N TYR A 162 1.44 5.87 -8.78
CA TYR A 162 1.69 5.78 -10.23
C TYR A 162 0.69 6.63 -10.99
N GLU A 163 1.08 7.89 -11.21
CA GLU A 163 0.29 8.92 -11.89
C GLU A 163 1.11 9.62 -12.98
N PHE A 164 0.51 10.59 -13.68
CA PHE A 164 1.17 11.31 -14.77
C PHE A 164 2.07 12.46 -14.29
N GLU A 165 1.70 13.07 -13.16
CA GLU A 165 2.32 14.30 -12.69
C GLU A 165 3.02 14.08 -11.35
N ASN A 166 4.26 14.54 -11.26
CA ASN A 166 5.03 14.58 -10.03
C ASN A 166 4.96 15.98 -9.43
N GLU A 167 4.46 16.08 -8.19
CA GLU A 167 4.33 17.35 -7.47
C GLU A 167 5.55 17.67 -6.60
N SER A 168 6.43 16.67 -6.38
CA SER A 168 7.66 16.92 -5.63
C SER A 168 8.67 17.70 -6.47
N GLN A 169 9.27 18.72 -5.85
CA GLN A 169 10.35 19.49 -6.46
C GLN A 169 11.69 19.04 -5.88
N LYS A 170 12.65 18.80 -6.78
CA LYS A 170 14.00 18.45 -6.34
C LYS A 170 14.69 19.70 -5.80
N SER A 171 15.15 19.62 -4.57
CA SER A 171 16.00 20.66 -3.98
C SER A 171 17.40 20.64 -4.64
N GLU A 172 18.02 21.82 -4.74
CA GLU A 172 19.43 21.97 -5.15
C GLU A 172 20.41 21.72 -4.02
N ARG A 173 19.92 21.67 -2.76
CA ARG A 173 20.77 21.41 -1.59
C ARG A 173 21.11 19.93 -1.48
N PRO A 174 22.32 19.61 -1.00
CA PRO A 174 22.67 18.25 -0.65
C PRO A 174 21.67 17.70 0.37
N SER A 175 21.07 16.54 0.09
CA SER A 175 20.04 15.92 0.93
C SER A 175 20.45 14.53 1.41
N ILE A 176 19.96 14.17 2.58
CA ILE A 176 20.16 12.84 3.19
C ILE A 176 18.77 12.23 3.44
N LEU A 177 18.56 11.04 2.89
CA LEU A 177 17.33 10.26 3.10
C LEU A 177 17.44 9.47 4.42
N VAL A 178 16.46 9.67 5.30
CA VAL A 178 16.28 8.90 6.52
C VAL A 178 15.14 7.91 6.32
N LEU A 179 15.42 6.62 6.47
CA LEU A 179 14.39 5.59 6.47
C LEU A 179 13.76 5.55 7.86
N GLY A 180 12.45 5.81 7.92
CA GLY A 180 11.69 5.80 9.15
C GLY A 180 11.47 4.39 9.71
N SER A 181 11.00 4.33 10.94
CA SER A 181 10.90 3.10 11.73
C SER A 181 9.70 2.22 11.36
N GLY A 182 8.80 2.69 10.49
CA GLY A 182 7.58 1.97 10.11
C GLY A 182 6.43 2.17 11.11
N PRO A 183 5.45 1.24 11.16
CA PRO A 183 4.27 1.36 12.01
C PRO A 183 4.60 1.16 13.49
N ILE A 184 3.88 1.87 14.36
CA ILE A 184 3.95 1.63 15.81
C ILE A 184 3.24 0.32 16.11
N ARG A 185 3.94 -0.59 16.79
CA ARG A 185 3.40 -1.90 17.19
C ARG A 185 2.89 -1.87 18.62
N ILE A 186 2.03 -2.83 18.96
CA ILE A 186 1.55 -3.01 20.35
C ILE A 186 2.75 -3.10 21.30
N GLY A 187 2.72 -2.30 22.36
CA GLY A 187 3.79 -2.21 23.35
C GLY A 187 4.91 -1.20 23.04
N GLN A 188 4.85 -0.51 21.91
CA GLN A 188 5.72 0.60 21.56
C GLN A 188 5.03 1.94 21.83
N GLY A 189 5.79 2.95 22.21
CA GLY A 189 5.32 4.32 22.39
C GLY A 189 6.02 5.29 21.43
N VAL A 190 5.93 6.58 21.71
CA VAL A 190 6.54 7.64 20.89
C VAL A 190 8.06 7.54 20.79
N GLU A 191 8.70 6.90 21.74
CA GLU A 191 10.16 6.63 21.75
C GLU A 191 10.59 5.75 20.57
N PHE A 192 9.67 5.00 19.95
CA PHE A 192 9.94 4.19 18.79
C PHE A 192 10.52 5.00 17.62
N ASP A 193 10.04 6.22 17.43
CA ASP A 193 10.48 7.11 16.34
C ASP A 193 11.52 8.15 16.79
N TYR A 194 11.96 8.11 18.04
CA TYR A 194 12.90 9.06 18.63
C TYR A 194 14.22 9.14 17.85
N ALA A 195 14.77 8.01 17.45
CA ALA A 195 16.02 7.97 16.69
C ALA A 195 15.89 8.67 15.33
N THR A 196 14.75 8.53 14.66
CA THR A 196 14.44 9.20 13.37
C THR A 196 14.44 10.72 13.55
N VAL A 197 13.73 11.24 14.56
CA VAL A 197 13.67 12.68 14.86
C VAL A 197 15.05 13.25 15.17
N HIS A 198 15.85 12.56 15.98
CA HIS A 198 17.20 13.00 16.29
C HIS A 198 18.16 12.95 15.11
N SER A 199 18.01 11.96 14.23
CA SER A 199 18.77 11.86 12.97
C SER A 199 18.49 13.06 12.08
N VAL A 200 17.21 13.44 11.92
CA VAL A 200 16.80 14.63 11.15
C VAL A 200 17.44 15.88 11.71
N LYS A 201 17.36 16.12 13.03
CA LYS A 201 17.96 17.28 13.67
C LYS A 201 19.49 17.34 13.48
N ALA A 202 20.18 16.21 13.58
CA ALA A 202 21.61 16.14 13.35
C ALA A 202 22.01 16.45 11.90
N ILE A 203 21.23 15.94 10.93
CA ILE A 203 21.42 16.20 9.51
C ILE A 203 21.23 17.69 9.20
N GLN A 204 20.16 18.30 9.71
CA GLN A 204 19.90 19.73 9.57
C GLN A 204 20.98 20.59 10.22
N ALA A 205 21.44 20.24 11.42
CA ALA A 205 22.54 20.93 12.10
C ALA A 205 23.86 20.84 11.34
N ALA A 206 24.07 19.77 10.57
CA ALA A 206 25.23 19.62 9.67
C ALA A 206 25.10 20.38 8.33
N GLY A 207 24.01 21.09 8.11
CA GLY A 207 23.76 21.91 6.91
C GLY A 207 23.16 21.17 5.72
N TYR A 208 22.72 19.94 5.92
CA TYR A 208 22.05 19.15 4.88
C TYR A 208 20.52 19.28 4.97
N GLU A 209 19.83 19.01 3.86
CA GLU A 209 18.41 18.79 3.84
C GLU A 209 18.11 17.35 4.29
N ALA A 210 17.15 17.17 5.18
CA ALA A 210 16.72 15.86 5.62
C ALA A 210 15.40 15.48 4.93
N ILE A 211 15.37 14.30 4.30
CA ILE A 211 14.16 13.72 3.69
C ILE A 211 13.81 12.48 4.50
N ILE A 212 12.59 12.38 5.00
CA ILE A 212 12.12 11.19 5.72
C ILE A 212 11.26 10.36 4.76
N MET A 213 11.50 9.06 4.73
CA MET A 213 10.62 8.09 4.07
C MET A 213 10.12 7.10 5.11
N ASN A 214 8.81 7.01 5.28
CA ASN A 214 8.18 6.09 6.22
C ASN A 214 7.00 5.36 5.55
N SER A 215 6.77 4.10 5.91
CA SER A 215 5.60 3.33 5.46
C SER A 215 4.33 3.71 6.23
N ASN A 216 4.45 4.33 7.41
CA ASN A 216 3.34 4.84 8.19
C ASN A 216 3.40 6.37 8.26
N PRO A 217 2.38 7.10 7.76
CA PRO A 217 2.36 8.56 7.81
C PRO A 217 2.06 9.13 9.21
N GLU A 218 1.52 8.33 10.13
CA GLU A 218 1.19 8.76 11.49
C GLU A 218 2.30 8.40 12.50
N THR A 219 3.46 9.04 12.37
CA THR A 219 4.57 8.90 13.33
C THR A 219 5.08 10.28 13.74
N MET A 220 5.75 10.36 14.88
CA MET A 220 6.31 11.63 15.38
C MET A 220 7.27 12.29 14.40
N SER A 221 8.02 11.52 13.61
CA SER A 221 8.93 12.05 12.59
C SER A 221 8.23 12.67 11.40
N THR A 222 6.99 12.26 11.10
CA THR A 222 6.18 12.81 10.02
C THR A 222 5.27 13.97 10.47
N ASP A 223 5.05 14.11 11.78
CA ASP A 223 4.19 15.13 12.38
C ASP A 223 4.98 16.36 12.84
N PHE A 224 6.26 16.41 12.54
CA PHE A 224 7.18 17.45 13.01
C PHE A 224 7.27 18.59 12.01
N SER A 225 6.63 19.69 12.33
CA SER A 225 6.78 21.00 11.69
C SER A 225 7.94 21.80 12.29
#